data_8b24f728683f0131c53dec0912f6a0c8
#
_entry.id   8b24f728683f0131c53dec0912f6a0c8
#
_cell.length_a   1.000
_cell.length_b   1.000
_cell.length_c   1.000
_cell.angle_alpha   90.00
_cell.angle_beta   90.00
_cell.angle_gamma   90.00
#
_symmetry.space_group_name_H-M   'P 1'
#
loop_
_entity.id
_entity.type
_entity.pdbx_description
1 polymer ?
#
loop_
_entity_poly.entity_id
_entity_poly.type
_entity_poly.pdbx_seq_one_letter_code
_entity_poly.pdbx_strand_id
1 'polypeptide(L)'
;MISGLRTIHPLVLALDAIALLALSACGRGPADPSALARSGPVVLVVTGAGAPADAGQGVAYEGLYAMYGIELQGARAFSRPELTAMSWRQVRVDFPVGGSERVFEGPRLSDVLRAAGIPGASVRLTAFDGYEAEVPADMIAAHEPILALRADGQALSIGGLGPVMLVWPRRTQSALSDMNDDLWPWGVFAITPYEP
;
A
#
# COMPACT_ATOMS: atom_id res chain seq x y z
N MET A 1 3.84 -89.64 -47.08
CA MET A 1 2.59 -89.58 -46.48
C MET A 1 2.64 -88.58 -45.32
N ILE A 2 1.81 -87.63 -45.34
CA ILE A 2 1.46 -86.71 -44.32
C ILE A 2 2.47 -85.57 -44.04
N SER A 3 2.26 -84.49 -44.78
CA SER A 3 2.81 -83.15 -44.58
C SER A 3 2.23 -82.47 -43.35
N GLY A 4 3.10 -81.95 -42.51
CA GLY A 4 2.79 -81.10 -41.42
C GLY A 4 3.17 -79.65 -41.71
N LEU A 5 2.22 -78.86 -42.10
CA LEU A 5 2.43 -77.45 -42.37
C LEU A 5 2.47 -76.67 -41.05
N ARG A 6 3.63 -76.12 -40.71
CA ARG A 6 3.76 -75.22 -39.53
C ARG A 6 3.44 -73.80 -39.93
N THR A 7 2.35 -73.33 -39.40
CA THR A 7 1.89 -71.95 -39.49
C THR A 7 2.74 -71.07 -38.60
N ILE A 8 3.44 -70.11 -39.20
CA ILE A 8 4.21 -69.10 -38.47
C ILE A 8 3.26 -67.97 -38.16
N HIS A 9 3.05 -67.70 -36.86
CA HIS A 9 2.32 -66.54 -36.42
C HIS A 9 3.25 -65.31 -36.42
N PRO A 10 2.87 -64.18 -37.01
CA PRO A 10 3.62 -62.96 -36.84
C PRO A 10 3.33 -62.37 -35.47
N LEU A 11 4.41 -62.16 -34.74
CA LEU A 11 4.43 -61.45 -33.47
C LEU A 11 4.13 -59.99 -33.75
N VAL A 12 2.96 -59.53 -33.34
CA VAL A 12 2.55 -58.12 -33.37
C VAL A 12 3.24 -57.42 -32.17
N LEU A 13 4.27 -56.66 -32.45
CA LEU A 13 4.86 -55.72 -31.47
C LEU A 13 3.90 -54.55 -31.29
N ALA A 14 3.15 -54.60 -30.17
CA ALA A 14 2.44 -53.44 -29.66
C ALA A 14 3.47 -52.49 -29.05
N LEU A 15 3.79 -51.39 -29.75
CA LEU A 15 4.47 -50.24 -29.15
C LEU A 15 3.46 -49.50 -28.25
N ASP A 16 3.54 -49.72 -26.96
CA ASP A 16 2.92 -48.88 -25.97
C ASP A 16 3.63 -47.50 -25.98
N ALA A 17 3.02 -46.57 -26.67
CA ALA A 17 3.37 -45.16 -26.58
C ALA A 17 2.90 -44.65 -25.21
N ILE A 18 3.76 -44.70 -24.21
CA ILE A 18 3.58 -44.00 -22.96
C ILE A 18 3.66 -42.49 -23.25
N ALA A 19 2.49 -41.87 -23.45
CA ALA A 19 2.39 -40.44 -23.46
C ALA A 19 2.70 -39.91 -22.06
N LEU A 20 3.95 -39.48 -21.81
CA LEU A 20 4.28 -38.64 -20.67
C LEU A 20 3.49 -37.34 -20.81
N LEU A 21 2.34 -37.24 -20.15
CA LEU A 21 1.73 -35.97 -19.82
C LEU A 21 2.69 -35.30 -18.80
N ALA A 22 3.58 -34.46 -19.30
CA ALA A 22 4.25 -33.46 -18.48
C ALA A 22 3.16 -32.51 -17.96
N LEU A 23 2.64 -32.76 -16.77
CA LEU A 23 1.93 -31.74 -15.99
C LEU A 23 2.99 -30.64 -15.77
N SER A 24 2.92 -29.59 -16.59
CA SER A 24 3.52 -28.33 -16.28
C SER A 24 2.83 -27.83 -15.01
N ALA A 25 3.38 -28.25 -13.85
CA ALA A 25 3.15 -27.55 -12.62
C ALA A 25 3.61 -26.11 -12.89
N CYS A 26 2.67 -25.21 -13.15
CA CYS A 26 2.88 -23.78 -13.01
C CYS A 26 3.33 -23.57 -11.56
N GLY A 27 4.61 -23.77 -11.31
CA GLY A 27 5.25 -23.34 -10.09
C GLY A 27 5.00 -21.85 -10.00
N ARG A 28 4.05 -21.45 -9.17
CA ARG A 28 4.04 -20.09 -8.65
C ARG A 28 5.40 -19.93 -7.99
N GLY A 29 6.32 -19.26 -8.67
CA GLY A 29 7.53 -18.76 -8.04
C GLY A 29 7.13 -17.99 -6.78
N PRO A 30 8.04 -17.79 -5.83
CA PRO A 30 7.75 -16.98 -4.66
C PRO A 30 7.11 -15.70 -5.19
N ALA A 31 5.86 -15.43 -4.71
CA ALA A 31 5.10 -14.29 -5.17
C ALA A 31 5.99 -13.05 -4.98
N ASP A 32 6.26 -12.34 -6.07
CA ASP A 32 6.99 -11.08 -6.01
C ASP A 32 6.29 -10.21 -4.98
N PRO A 33 6.98 -9.81 -3.89
CA PRO A 33 6.36 -8.94 -2.87
C PRO A 33 5.73 -7.69 -3.49
N SER A 34 6.30 -7.18 -4.58
CA SER A 34 5.75 -6.06 -5.34
C SER A 34 4.43 -6.41 -6.04
N ALA A 35 4.25 -7.65 -6.49
CA ALA A 35 3.01 -8.08 -7.14
C ALA A 35 1.88 -8.33 -6.13
N LEU A 36 2.19 -8.81 -4.93
CA LEU A 36 1.21 -8.94 -3.84
C LEU A 36 0.81 -7.57 -3.27
N ALA A 37 1.74 -6.63 -3.25
CA ALA A 37 1.52 -5.29 -2.76
C ALA A 37 0.50 -4.51 -3.60
N ARG A 38 0.41 -4.76 -4.90
CA ARG A 38 -0.53 -4.11 -5.83
C ARG A 38 -1.94 -4.72 -5.85
N SER A 39 -2.21 -5.69 -5.00
CA SER A 39 -3.55 -6.27 -4.90
C SER A 39 -4.47 -5.36 -4.09
N GLY A 40 -5.43 -4.73 -4.75
CA GLY A 40 -6.45 -3.92 -4.12
C GLY A 40 -6.48 -2.46 -4.59
N PRO A 41 -7.52 -1.71 -4.22
CA PRO A 41 -7.67 -0.32 -4.65
C PRO A 41 -6.57 0.57 -4.05
N VAL A 42 -6.15 1.54 -4.84
CA VAL A 42 -5.28 2.63 -4.37
C VAL A 42 -6.03 3.44 -3.31
N VAL A 43 -5.37 3.67 -2.18
CA VAL A 43 -5.90 4.46 -1.07
C VAL A 43 -5.11 5.73 -0.78
N LEU A 44 -3.89 5.82 -1.31
CA LEU A 44 -3.01 6.97 -1.15
C LEU A 44 -2.15 7.16 -2.38
N VAL A 45 -2.01 8.40 -2.82
CA VAL A 45 -1.06 8.81 -3.88
C VAL A 45 -0.05 9.77 -3.29
N VAL A 46 1.22 9.57 -3.62
CA VAL A 46 2.32 10.49 -3.26
C VAL A 46 2.91 11.03 -4.55
N THR A 47 2.85 12.35 -4.74
CA THR A 47 3.38 13.03 -5.93
C THR A 47 4.86 13.38 -5.76
N GLY A 48 5.49 13.86 -6.82
CA GLY A 48 6.90 14.24 -6.82
C GLY A 48 7.87 13.06 -6.64
N ALA A 49 7.38 11.84 -6.85
CA ALA A 49 8.14 10.63 -6.64
C ALA A 49 9.37 10.56 -7.55
N GLY A 50 10.53 10.33 -6.94
CA GLY A 50 11.75 9.95 -7.65
C GLY A 50 11.85 8.45 -7.94
N ALA A 51 10.95 7.64 -7.37
CA ALA A 51 10.85 6.20 -7.57
C ALA A 51 9.93 5.86 -8.75
N PRO A 52 9.87 4.58 -9.20
CA PRO A 52 9.04 4.21 -10.34
C PRO A 52 7.61 4.70 -10.15
N ALA A 53 7.25 5.68 -10.96
CA ALA A 53 5.93 6.26 -11.00
C ALA A 53 4.94 5.22 -11.51
N ASP A 54 3.95 4.88 -10.72
CA ASP A 54 2.94 3.88 -11.07
C ASP A 54 1.49 4.35 -10.83
N ALA A 55 1.32 5.60 -10.43
CA ALA A 55 0.00 6.16 -10.13
C ALA A 55 -0.93 6.21 -11.34
N GLY A 56 -0.41 6.12 -12.58
CA GLY A 56 -1.23 5.98 -13.78
C GLY A 56 -1.90 4.61 -13.94
N GLN A 57 -1.59 3.64 -13.08
CA GLN A 57 -2.17 2.30 -13.15
C GLN A 57 -2.99 1.99 -11.89
N GLY A 58 -4.32 1.98 -12.02
CA GLY A 58 -5.22 1.54 -10.96
C GLY A 58 -5.80 2.63 -10.07
N VAL A 59 -5.60 3.90 -10.39
CA VAL A 59 -6.33 5.01 -9.76
C VAL A 59 -7.74 5.06 -10.33
N ALA A 60 -8.73 4.67 -9.51
CA ALA A 60 -10.10 4.52 -9.96
C ALA A 60 -10.81 5.84 -10.28
N TYR A 61 -10.30 6.99 -9.83
CA TYR A 61 -10.95 8.30 -9.94
C TYR A 61 -9.93 9.41 -10.24
N GLU A 62 -9.36 9.40 -11.44
CA GLU A 62 -8.45 10.48 -11.87
C GLU A 62 -9.07 11.88 -11.74
N GLY A 63 -10.37 12.00 -11.96
CA GLY A 63 -11.09 13.25 -11.82
C GLY A 63 -11.06 13.86 -10.41
N LEU A 64 -10.94 13.03 -9.36
CA LEU A 64 -10.78 13.52 -7.99
C LEU A 64 -9.45 14.27 -7.85
N TYR A 65 -8.36 13.68 -8.33
CA TYR A 65 -7.03 14.30 -8.24
C TYR A 65 -6.96 15.59 -9.07
N ALA A 66 -7.53 15.58 -10.28
CA ALA A 66 -7.62 16.77 -11.13
C ALA A 66 -8.41 17.91 -10.47
N MET A 67 -9.47 17.59 -9.71
CA MET A 67 -10.28 18.58 -8.97
C MET A 67 -9.45 19.33 -7.93
N TYR A 68 -8.49 18.66 -7.31
CA TYR A 68 -7.57 19.25 -6.32
C TYR A 68 -6.24 19.71 -6.94
N GLY A 69 -6.10 19.72 -8.27
CA GLY A 69 -4.87 20.12 -8.96
C GLY A 69 -3.69 19.17 -8.70
N ILE A 70 -3.98 17.91 -8.35
CA ILE A 70 -2.95 16.91 -8.06
C ILE A 70 -2.59 16.19 -9.35
N GLU A 71 -1.34 16.34 -9.77
CA GLU A 71 -0.81 15.68 -10.96
C GLU A 71 -0.37 14.26 -10.64
N LEU A 72 -0.92 13.29 -11.40
CA LEU A 72 -0.58 11.87 -11.23
C LEU A 72 0.67 11.45 -12.00
N GLN A 73 1.14 12.28 -12.94
CA GLN A 73 2.37 11.99 -13.65
C GLN A 73 3.57 11.99 -12.69
N GLY A 74 4.32 10.90 -12.66
CA GLY A 74 5.45 10.75 -11.75
C GLY A 74 5.05 10.49 -10.29
N ALA A 75 3.78 10.19 -10.00
CA ALA A 75 3.34 9.88 -8.67
C ALA A 75 3.46 8.38 -8.34
N ARG A 76 3.60 8.06 -7.06
CA ARG A 76 3.58 6.70 -6.51
C ARG A 76 2.22 6.44 -5.86
N ALA A 77 1.53 5.40 -6.31
CA ALA A 77 0.29 4.95 -5.72
C ALA A 77 0.52 3.84 -4.68
N PHE A 78 -0.22 3.89 -3.60
CA PHE A 78 -0.21 2.87 -2.56
C PHE A 78 -1.60 2.28 -2.36
N SER A 79 -1.68 0.97 -2.43
CA SER A 79 -2.85 0.22 -1.98
C SER A 79 -2.79 0.00 -0.46
N ARG A 80 -3.92 -0.33 0.15
CA ARG A 80 -3.95 -0.70 1.58
C ARG A 80 -3.02 -1.89 1.90
N PRO A 81 -2.97 -2.98 1.11
CA PRO A 81 -1.99 -4.06 1.33
C PRO A 81 -0.54 -3.60 1.33
N GLU A 82 -0.14 -2.69 0.42
CA GLU A 82 1.23 -2.16 0.39
C GLU A 82 1.57 -1.42 1.67
N LEU A 83 0.70 -0.51 2.12
CA LEU A 83 0.89 0.20 3.38
C LEU A 83 0.88 -0.75 4.59
N THR A 84 0.07 -1.82 4.52
CA THR A 84 -0.01 -2.84 5.59
C THR A 84 1.25 -3.69 5.66
N ALA A 85 1.96 -3.89 4.56
CA ALA A 85 3.20 -4.65 4.50
C ALA A 85 4.42 -3.89 5.08
N MET A 86 4.29 -2.57 5.29
CA MET A 86 5.34 -1.76 5.90
C MET A 86 5.45 -2.02 7.41
N SER A 87 6.54 -1.57 8.02
CA SER A 87 6.70 -1.64 9.49
C SER A 87 5.70 -0.73 10.19
N TRP A 88 4.82 -1.31 11.01
CA TRP A 88 3.78 -0.57 11.72
C TRP A 88 4.27 -0.07 13.07
N ARG A 89 3.65 1.04 13.48
CA ARG A 89 3.74 1.61 14.82
C ARG A 89 2.34 1.75 15.40
N GLN A 90 2.27 1.74 16.71
CA GLN A 90 1.07 2.06 17.47
C GLN A 90 1.28 3.41 18.17
N VAL A 91 0.29 4.26 18.07
CA VAL A 91 0.22 5.53 18.80
C VAL A 91 -1.06 5.55 19.60
N ARG A 92 -0.92 5.62 20.93
CA ARG A 92 -2.05 5.79 21.84
C ARG A 92 -2.24 7.28 22.11
N VAL A 93 -3.38 7.81 21.74
CA VAL A 93 -3.64 9.25 21.83
C VAL A 93 -5.14 9.53 21.79
N ASP A 94 -5.53 10.65 22.40
CA ASP A 94 -6.87 11.22 22.26
C ASP A 94 -7.01 11.90 20.89
N PHE A 95 -8.08 11.62 20.19
CA PHE A 95 -8.52 12.32 19.01
C PHE A 95 -10.05 12.25 18.91
N PRO A 96 -10.74 13.43 18.82
CA PRO A 96 -10.17 14.79 18.90
C PRO A 96 -9.53 15.07 20.26
N VAL A 97 -8.75 16.17 20.36
CA VAL A 97 -8.08 16.58 21.59
C VAL A 97 -9.06 16.67 22.75
N GLY A 98 -8.72 16.05 23.90
CA GLY A 98 -9.57 15.96 25.07
C GLY A 98 -10.66 14.87 24.98
N GLY A 99 -10.72 14.12 23.88
CA GLY A 99 -11.59 12.96 23.74
C GLY A 99 -11.06 11.70 24.41
N SER A 100 -11.72 10.57 24.17
CA SER A 100 -11.26 9.28 24.65
C SER A 100 -9.98 8.85 23.92
N GLU A 101 -9.03 8.27 24.67
CA GLU A 101 -7.84 7.69 24.07
C GLU A 101 -8.18 6.51 23.18
N ARG A 102 -7.50 6.44 22.05
CA ARG A 102 -7.59 5.37 21.06
C ARG A 102 -6.18 4.88 20.70
N VAL A 103 -6.09 3.67 20.19
CA VAL A 103 -4.84 3.11 19.65
C VAL A 103 -4.89 3.19 18.13
N PHE A 104 -4.11 4.08 17.56
CA PHE A 104 -3.94 4.20 16.12
C PHE A 104 -2.74 3.37 15.65
N GLU A 105 -2.86 2.76 14.47
CA GLU A 105 -1.85 1.84 13.93
C GLU A 105 -1.61 2.09 12.45
N GLY A 106 -0.33 2.13 12.07
CA GLY A 106 0.08 2.29 10.67
C GLY A 106 1.60 2.49 10.52
N PRO A 107 2.09 2.64 9.27
CA PRO A 107 3.49 2.96 8.99
C PRO A 107 3.81 4.40 9.41
N ARG A 108 5.10 4.69 9.65
CA ARG A 108 5.56 6.05 9.80
C ARG A 108 5.38 6.82 8.48
N LEU A 109 5.02 8.08 8.56
CA LEU A 109 4.98 8.96 7.38
C LEU A 109 6.34 8.96 6.66
N SER A 110 7.44 9.05 7.40
CA SER A 110 8.80 9.03 6.84
C SER A 110 9.13 7.76 6.05
N ASP A 111 8.59 6.60 6.44
CA ASP A 111 8.79 5.34 5.71
C ASP A 111 8.00 5.32 4.40
N VAL A 112 6.80 5.88 4.39
CA VAL A 112 5.98 6.01 3.17
C VAL A 112 6.63 7.00 2.20
N LEU A 113 7.13 8.15 2.69
CA LEU A 113 7.83 9.13 1.86
C LEU A 113 9.12 8.54 1.25
N ARG A 114 9.85 7.73 2.02
CA ARG A 114 11.02 7.01 1.51
C ARG A 114 10.64 6.01 0.43
N ALA A 115 9.57 5.23 0.64
CA ALA A 115 9.06 4.27 -0.36
C ALA A 115 8.54 4.96 -1.62
N ALA A 116 8.09 6.21 -1.51
CA ALA A 116 7.70 7.05 -2.64
C ALA A 116 8.88 7.74 -3.33
N GLY A 117 10.12 7.64 -2.80
CA GLY A 117 11.30 8.25 -3.39
C GLY A 117 11.49 9.74 -3.07
N ILE A 118 10.80 10.28 -2.06
CA ILE A 118 10.94 11.66 -1.57
C ILE A 118 11.29 11.71 -0.07
N PRO A 119 12.36 11.00 0.37
CA PRO A 119 12.74 11.01 1.77
C PRO A 119 13.11 12.42 2.23
N GLY A 120 12.64 12.82 3.41
CA GLY A 120 12.98 14.12 4.01
C GLY A 120 12.28 15.31 3.37
N ALA A 121 11.26 15.12 2.55
CA ALA A 121 10.45 16.20 2.00
C ALA A 121 9.50 16.79 3.05
N SER A 122 9.29 18.12 3.00
CA SER A 122 8.11 18.75 3.57
C SER A 122 6.92 18.42 2.70
N VAL A 123 5.77 18.10 3.29
CA VAL A 123 4.63 17.56 2.55
C VAL A 123 3.31 18.21 2.94
N ARG A 124 2.44 18.36 1.95
CA ARG A 124 1.03 18.70 2.13
C ARG A 124 0.22 17.42 2.01
N LEU A 125 -0.62 17.15 3.00
CA LEU A 125 -1.58 16.05 2.98
C LEU A 125 -2.96 16.62 2.62
N THR A 126 -3.60 16.05 1.61
CA THR A 126 -4.93 16.48 1.14
C THR A 126 -5.96 15.42 1.47
N ALA A 127 -7.03 15.82 2.12
CA ALA A 127 -8.18 14.99 2.51
C ALA A 127 -9.32 15.07 1.50
N PHE A 128 -10.25 14.11 1.53
CA PHE A 128 -11.41 14.07 0.62
C PHE A 128 -12.35 15.25 0.69
N ASP A 129 -12.40 15.93 1.84
CA ASP A 129 -13.21 17.13 2.06
C ASP A 129 -12.50 18.42 1.63
N GLY A 130 -11.27 18.31 1.09
CA GLY A 130 -10.45 19.43 0.68
C GLY A 130 -9.61 20.04 1.80
N TYR A 131 -9.64 19.48 3.01
CA TYR A 131 -8.73 19.91 4.06
C TYR A 131 -7.29 19.61 3.68
N GLU A 132 -6.41 20.57 3.89
CA GLU A 132 -4.99 20.43 3.64
C GLU A 132 -4.18 20.73 4.90
N ALA A 133 -3.21 19.88 5.21
CA ALA A 133 -2.26 20.10 6.29
C ALA A 133 -0.84 20.09 5.73
N GLU A 134 -0.11 21.16 5.96
CA GLU A 134 1.33 21.26 5.62
C GLU A 134 2.18 20.81 6.79
N VAL A 135 3.05 19.85 6.54
CA VAL A 135 3.89 19.22 7.55
C VAL A 135 5.36 19.39 7.16
N PRO A 136 6.13 20.22 7.88
CA PRO A 136 7.55 20.42 7.62
C PRO A 136 8.37 19.14 7.85
N ALA A 137 9.45 19.00 7.07
CA ALA A 137 10.33 17.84 7.13
C ALA A 137 10.99 17.63 8.50
N ASP A 138 11.35 18.71 9.17
CA ASP A 138 11.95 18.67 10.51
C ASP A 138 10.96 18.15 11.57
N MET A 139 9.67 18.53 11.49
CA MET A 139 8.62 17.97 12.35
C MET A 139 8.44 16.47 12.11
N ILE A 140 8.44 16.05 10.84
CA ILE A 140 8.33 14.62 10.49
C ILE A 140 9.51 13.84 11.09
N ALA A 141 10.72 14.36 10.93
CA ALA A 141 11.94 13.72 11.44
C ALA A 141 12.01 13.70 12.96
N ALA A 142 11.62 14.79 13.63
CA ALA A 142 11.69 14.92 15.07
C ALA A 142 10.64 14.08 15.80
N HIS A 143 9.44 13.95 15.24
CA HIS A 143 8.29 13.43 15.95
C HIS A 143 7.73 12.10 15.39
N GLU A 144 8.19 11.69 14.22
CA GLU A 144 7.84 10.40 13.61
C GLU A 144 6.32 10.10 13.59
N PRO A 145 5.46 10.98 13.06
CA PRO A 145 4.03 10.71 12.97
C PRO A 145 3.76 9.49 12.09
N ILE A 146 2.62 8.84 12.32
CA ILE A 146 2.19 7.69 11.54
C ILE A 146 1.06 8.04 10.57
N LEU A 147 1.00 7.31 9.46
CA LEU A 147 -0.18 7.24 8.61
C LEU A 147 -1.04 6.08 9.09
N ALA A 148 -2.00 6.38 9.95
CA ALA A 148 -2.86 5.38 10.56
C ALA A 148 -3.81 4.79 9.51
N LEU A 149 -3.94 3.46 9.53
CA LEU A 149 -4.86 2.66 8.73
C LEU A 149 -5.89 1.96 9.60
N ARG A 150 -5.65 1.92 10.91
CA ARG A 150 -6.54 1.33 11.91
C ARG A 150 -6.64 2.22 13.15
N ALA A 151 -7.76 2.09 13.84
CA ALA A 151 -7.95 2.59 15.20
C ALA A 151 -8.64 1.51 16.03
N ASP A 152 -8.10 1.22 17.21
CA ASP A 152 -8.59 0.17 18.13
C ASP A 152 -8.75 -1.19 17.43
N GLY A 153 -7.79 -1.55 16.57
CA GLY A 153 -7.77 -2.78 15.79
C GLY A 153 -8.72 -2.80 14.58
N GLN A 154 -9.58 -1.79 14.40
CA GLN A 154 -10.51 -1.69 13.28
C GLN A 154 -9.92 -0.85 12.14
N ALA A 155 -10.12 -1.29 10.88
CA ALA A 155 -9.68 -0.52 9.73
C ALA A 155 -10.42 0.82 9.65
N LEU A 156 -9.69 1.89 9.38
CA LEU A 156 -10.29 3.19 9.10
C LEU A 156 -11.06 3.12 7.77
N SER A 157 -12.35 3.49 7.83
CA SER A 157 -13.24 3.45 6.66
C SER A 157 -13.31 4.82 5.98
N ILE A 158 -13.54 4.80 4.66
CA ILE A 158 -13.92 6.00 3.90
C ILE A 158 -15.29 6.46 4.42
N GLY A 159 -15.42 7.76 4.65
CA GLY A 159 -16.61 8.33 5.29
C GLY A 159 -16.54 8.40 6.82
N GLY A 160 -15.48 7.82 7.43
CA GLY A 160 -15.04 8.03 8.79
C GLY A 160 -13.65 8.69 8.78
N LEU A 161 -12.72 8.22 9.59
CA LEU A 161 -11.34 8.76 9.64
C LEU A 161 -10.43 8.25 8.51
N GLY A 162 -10.90 7.31 7.70
CA GLY A 162 -10.11 6.67 6.64
C GLY A 162 -10.29 7.27 5.25
N PRO A 163 -9.51 6.76 4.30
CA PRO A 163 -8.72 5.51 4.36
C PRO A 163 -7.41 5.62 5.14
N VAL A 164 -6.85 6.82 5.29
CA VAL A 164 -5.59 7.13 5.95
C VAL A 164 -5.78 8.38 6.81
N MET A 165 -5.13 8.44 7.96
CA MET A 165 -5.12 9.59 8.85
C MET A 165 -3.72 9.87 9.35
N LEU A 166 -3.29 11.13 9.40
CA LEU A 166 -2.04 11.50 10.06
C LEU A 166 -2.25 11.56 11.57
N VAL A 167 -1.40 10.85 12.32
CA VAL A 167 -1.50 10.78 13.78
C VAL A 167 -0.15 11.04 14.41
N TRP A 168 -0.13 11.97 15.36
CA TRP A 168 1.06 12.39 16.11
C TRP A 168 1.14 11.72 17.48
N PRO A 169 2.33 11.42 18.00
CA PRO A 169 2.50 10.83 19.32
C PRO A 169 2.40 11.88 20.45
N ARG A 170 1.36 12.72 20.42
CA ARG A 170 1.14 13.86 21.31
C ARG A 170 1.25 13.50 22.81
N ARG A 171 0.74 12.33 23.19
CA ARG A 171 0.70 11.88 24.59
C ARG A 171 2.04 11.38 25.13
N THR A 172 2.97 11.04 24.25
CA THR A 172 4.28 10.47 24.64
C THR A 172 5.44 11.42 24.41
N GLN A 173 5.19 12.56 23.75
CA GLN A 173 6.21 13.57 23.45
C GLN A 173 5.76 14.93 24.01
N SER A 174 6.47 15.41 25.03
CA SER A 174 6.14 16.69 25.70
C SER A 174 6.17 17.89 24.76
N ALA A 175 7.01 17.84 23.73
CA ALA A 175 7.06 18.90 22.70
C ALA A 175 5.75 19.01 21.89
N LEU A 176 4.90 17.99 21.91
CA LEU A 176 3.61 17.96 21.22
C LEU A 176 2.42 18.11 22.17
N SER A 177 2.62 18.30 23.47
CA SER A 177 1.54 18.32 24.47
C SER A 177 0.44 19.34 24.18
N ASP A 178 0.82 20.47 23.62
CA ASP A 178 -0.10 21.59 23.31
C ASP A 178 -0.57 21.60 21.85
N MET A 179 -0.18 20.55 21.07
CA MET A 179 -0.60 20.41 19.67
C MET A 179 -2.12 20.22 19.61
N ASN A 180 -2.80 21.11 18.90
CA ASN A 180 -4.20 20.95 18.55
C ASN A 180 -4.40 19.94 17.39
N ASP A 181 -5.61 19.80 16.89
CA ASP A 181 -5.93 18.84 15.83
C ASP A 181 -5.76 19.40 14.40
N ASP A 182 -5.23 20.63 14.22
CA ASP A 182 -5.05 21.25 12.90
C ASP A 182 -4.04 20.50 12.00
N LEU A 183 -3.09 19.79 12.59
CA LEU A 183 -2.15 18.96 11.84
C LEU A 183 -2.52 17.45 11.86
N TRP A 184 -3.81 17.16 11.99
CA TRP A 184 -4.33 15.79 12.05
C TRP A 184 -5.32 15.50 10.91
N PRO A 185 -4.92 15.68 9.63
CA PRO A 185 -5.82 15.39 8.52
C PRO A 185 -6.25 13.92 8.54
N TRP A 186 -7.52 13.68 8.40
CA TRP A 186 -8.16 12.38 8.24
C TRP A 186 -8.84 12.29 6.87
N GLY A 187 -9.10 11.07 6.38
CA GLY A 187 -9.59 10.92 5.01
C GLY A 187 -8.54 11.30 3.96
N VAL A 188 -7.25 11.18 4.31
CA VAL A 188 -6.15 11.56 3.41
C VAL A 188 -6.10 10.60 2.23
N PHE A 189 -6.04 11.15 1.01
CA PHE A 189 -5.90 10.40 -0.23
C PHE A 189 -4.69 10.79 -1.06
N ALA A 190 -4.10 11.97 -0.79
CA ALA A 190 -2.93 12.45 -1.51
C ALA A 190 -1.91 13.13 -0.58
N ILE A 191 -0.64 12.98 -0.93
CA ILE A 191 0.52 13.67 -0.33
C ILE A 191 1.33 14.29 -1.44
N THR A 192 1.58 15.59 -1.32
CA THR A 192 2.34 16.39 -2.30
C THR A 192 3.52 17.08 -1.61
N PRO A 193 4.75 16.96 -2.12
CA PRO A 193 5.86 17.73 -1.57
C PRO A 193 5.63 19.23 -1.81
N TYR A 194 6.11 20.05 -0.87
CA TYR A 194 6.13 21.50 -1.02
C TYR A 194 7.46 22.07 -0.51
N GLU A 195 7.82 23.23 -0.97
CA GLU A 195 8.94 24.00 -0.45
C GLU A 195 8.39 25.01 0.56
N PRO A 196 8.84 24.98 1.85
CA PRO A 196 8.36 25.87 2.91
C PRO A 196 8.80 27.32 2.73
#